data_5524a94ac7bd09d22111672037481655
#
_entry.id   5524a94ac7bd09d22111672037481655
#
_cell.length_a   1.000
_cell.length_b   1.000
_cell.length_c   1.000
_cell.angle_alpha   90.00
_cell.angle_beta   90.00
_cell.angle_gamma   90.00
#
_symmetry.space_group_name_H-M   'P 1'
#
loop_
_entity.id
_entity.type
_entity.pdbx_description
1 polymer ?
#
loop_
_entity_poly.entity_id
_entity_poly.type
_entity_poly.pdbx_seq_one_letter_code
_entity_poly.pdbx_strand_id
1 'polypeptide(L)'
;MCGIAGYINTDLKPIPDCGTMAEMLRLQKHRGPDDSGIRSFSLNSGKTLEMDFDKKTCQHTVYEGIIGFNRLSILDLSYNGHQPMVSPDGKVIVALNGEIYNAFDFKNELQNWGYTFKSQTDTEIVLALYLKYEFEGMLNRLNGMFAIVVIDLERRTVFLTRDRFGIKP
;
A
#
# COMPACT_ATOMS: atom_id res chain seq x y z
N MET A 1 14.51 -1.12 6.36
CA MET A 1 13.77 -0.43 5.26
C MET A 1 12.84 -1.44 4.64
N CYS A 2 11.58 -1.06 4.41
CA CYS A 2 10.58 -1.94 3.81
C CYS A 2 10.87 -2.27 2.33
N GLY A 3 10.24 -3.30 1.80
CA GLY A 3 10.30 -3.69 0.40
C GLY A 3 8.91 -3.62 -0.23
N ILE A 4 8.80 -2.99 -1.40
CA ILE A 4 7.59 -2.99 -2.22
C ILE A 4 7.89 -3.75 -3.51
N ALA A 5 6.98 -4.61 -3.93
CA ALA A 5 7.00 -5.25 -5.23
C ALA A 5 5.58 -5.25 -5.80
N GLY A 6 5.45 -5.22 -7.11
CA GLY A 6 4.14 -5.27 -7.73
C GLY A 6 4.23 -5.35 -9.23
N TYR A 7 3.17 -5.80 -9.84
CA TYR A 7 2.98 -5.67 -11.27
C TYR A 7 1.49 -5.55 -11.61
N ILE A 8 1.23 -4.95 -12.73
CA ILE A 8 -0.10 -4.83 -13.31
C ILE A 8 -0.04 -5.23 -14.78
N ASN A 9 -1.01 -6.00 -15.22
CA ASN A 9 -1.18 -6.28 -16.63
C ASN A 9 -1.89 -5.10 -17.30
N THR A 10 -1.17 -4.38 -18.13
CA THR A 10 -1.69 -3.18 -18.82
C THR A 10 -2.80 -3.49 -19.83
N ASP A 11 -2.86 -4.74 -20.33
CA ASP A 11 -3.97 -5.21 -21.16
C ASP A 11 -5.23 -5.52 -20.35
N LEU A 12 -5.17 -5.30 -19.04
CA LEU A 12 -6.24 -5.62 -18.07
C LEU A 12 -6.69 -7.08 -18.13
N LYS A 13 -5.81 -7.97 -18.56
CA LYS A 13 -6.03 -9.42 -18.48
C LYS A 13 -5.66 -9.93 -17.09
N PRO A 14 -6.30 -10.99 -16.62
CA PRO A 14 -5.95 -11.60 -15.32
C PRO A 14 -4.49 -11.97 -15.23
N ILE A 15 -3.90 -11.80 -14.06
CA ILE A 15 -2.54 -12.23 -13.76
C ILE A 15 -2.48 -13.75 -13.68
N PRO A 16 -1.49 -14.37 -14.34
CA PRO A 16 -1.46 -15.82 -14.46
C PRO A 16 -0.97 -16.54 -13.19
N ASP A 17 -0.17 -15.88 -12.35
CA ASP A 17 0.52 -16.52 -11.22
C ASP A 17 0.80 -15.57 -10.07
N CYS A 18 0.39 -15.97 -8.86
CA CYS A 18 0.72 -15.29 -7.61
C CYS A 18 2.01 -15.81 -6.97
N GLY A 19 2.48 -16.99 -7.36
CA GLY A 19 3.73 -17.56 -6.85
C GLY A 19 4.92 -16.67 -7.15
N THR A 20 4.91 -16.01 -8.29
CA THR A 20 5.93 -15.02 -8.67
C THR A 20 6.00 -13.88 -7.66
N MET A 21 4.87 -13.35 -7.17
CA MET A 21 4.88 -12.29 -6.16
C MET A 21 5.46 -12.77 -4.84
N ALA A 22 5.07 -13.95 -4.38
CA ALA A 22 5.63 -14.55 -3.16
C ALA A 22 7.15 -14.71 -3.27
N GLU A 23 7.66 -15.15 -4.43
CA GLU A 23 9.10 -15.28 -4.66
C GLU A 23 9.81 -13.92 -4.68
N MET A 24 9.24 -12.90 -5.32
CA MET A 24 9.77 -11.54 -5.29
C MET A 24 9.89 -11.02 -3.85
N LEU A 25 8.91 -11.28 -3.00
CA LEU A 25 8.96 -10.89 -1.59
C LEU A 25 9.98 -11.72 -0.79
N ARG A 26 10.14 -13.02 -1.08
CA ARG A 26 11.19 -13.83 -0.44
C ARG A 26 12.58 -13.28 -0.73
N LEU A 27 12.86 -12.91 -1.97
CA LEU A 27 14.14 -12.29 -2.37
C LEU A 27 14.38 -10.94 -1.67
N GLN A 28 13.32 -10.21 -1.36
CA GLN A 28 13.38 -8.92 -0.65
C GLN A 28 13.19 -9.05 0.88
N LYS A 29 13.14 -10.23 1.46
CA LYS A 29 12.85 -10.45 2.89
C LYS A 29 13.82 -9.72 3.81
N HIS A 30 15.09 -9.54 3.38
CA HIS A 30 16.10 -8.78 4.10
C HIS A 30 15.75 -7.30 4.30
N ARG A 31 14.83 -6.74 3.50
CA ARG A 31 14.38 -5.35 3.62
C ARG A 31 13.33 -5.16 4.71
N GLY A 32 12.50 -6.16 4.95
CA GLY A 32 11.43 -6.09 5.93
C GLY A 32 11.11 -7.48 6.47
N PRO A 33 11.83 -7.91 7.53
CA PRO A 33 11.73 -9.28 8.02
C PRO A 33 10.50 -9.55 8.88
N ASP A 34 9.83 -8.49 9.39
CA ASP A 34 8.88 -8.61 10.50
C ASP A 34 7.48 -9.07 10.04
N ASP A 35 7.05 -8.59 8.87
CA ASP A 35 5.73 -8.90 8.32
C ASP A 35 5.77 -8.90 6.79
N SER A 36 4.84 -9.60 6.15
CA SER A 36 4.70 -9.61 4.69
C SER A 36 3.24 -9.70 4.30
N GLY A 37 2.82 -8.86 3.37
CA GLY A 37 1.47 -8.86 2.83
C GLY A 37 1.45 -8.90 1.31
N ILE A 38 0.45 -9.55 0.76
CA ILE A 38 0.19 -9.60 -0.68
C ILE A 38 -1.27 -9.28 -0.92
N ARG A 39 -1.54 -8.44 -1.90
CA ARG A 39 -2.89 -8.07 -2.28
C ARG A 39 -3.06 -8.02 -3.79
N SER A 40 -4.01 -8.78 -4.30
CA SER A 40 -4.46 -8.69 -5.68
C SER A 40 -5.54 -7.63 -5.81
N PHE A 41 -5.62 -6.99 -6.98
CA PHE A 41 -6.61 -5.97 -7.25
C PHE A 41 -7.05 -5.97 -8.72
N SER A 42 -8.26 -5.47 -8.95
CA SER A 42 -8.84 -5.31 -10.27
C SER A 42 -9.34 -3.88 -10.44
N LEU A 43 -8.74 -3.16 -11.38
CA LEU A 43 -9.19 -1.82 -11.78
C LEU A 43 -10.50 -1.88 -12.57
N ASN A 44 -10.79 -3.02 -13.22
CA ASN A 44 -12.03 -3.20 -13.98
C ASN A 44 -13.24 -3.41 -13.07
N SER A 45 -13.11 -4.31 -12.09
CA SER A 45 -14.23 -4.68 -11.21
C SER A 45 -14.27 -3.92 -9.90
N GLY A 46 -13.22 -3.16 -9.55
CA GLY A 46 -13.09 -2.48 -8.27
C GLY A 46 -12.92 -3.44 -7.09
N LYS A 47 -12.49 -4.68 -7.34
CA LYS A 47 -12.31 -5.70 -6.29
C LYS A 47 -10.86 -5.80 -5.87
N THR A 48 -10.65 -6.16 -4.61
CA THR A 48 -9.34 -6.49 -4.05
C THR A 48 -9.46 -7.71 -3.14
N LEU A 49 -8.37 -8.48 -3.05
CA LEU A 49 -8.28 -9.68 -2.23
C LEU A 49 -6.91 -9.75 -1.58
N GLU A 50 -6.89 -9.91 -0.26
CA GLU A 50 -5.68 -10.26 0.47
C GLU A 50 -5.32 -11.72 0.20
N MET A 51 -4.05 -11.94 -0.11
CA MET A 51 -3.53 -13.25 -0.48
C MET A 51 -2.71 -13.83 0.66
N ASP A 52 -2.91 -15.11 0.91
CA ASP A 52 -2.07 -15.85 1.83
C ASP A 52 -0.68 -16.07 1.21
N PHE A 53 0.37 -15.62 1.89
CA PHE A 53 1.76 -15.70 1.42
C PHE A 53 2.22 -17.15 1.15
N ASP A 54 1.69 -18.11 1.90
CA ASP A 54 2.09 -19.52 1.82
C ASP A 54 1.22 -20.34 0.85
N LYS A 55 0.09 -19.81 0.42
CA LYS A 55 -0.77 -20.49 -0.55
C LYS A 55 -0.31 -20.23 -1.97
N LYS A 56 0.21 -21.27 -2.62
CA LYS A 56 0.63 -21.25 -4.03
C LYS A 56 -0.50 -21.12 -5.06
N THR A 57 -1.75 -21.24 -4.63
CA THR A 57 -2.91 -21.18 -5.54
C THR A 57 -3.63 -19.84 -5.39
N CYS A 58 -3.48 -18.99 -6.40
CA CYS A 58 -4.43 -17.94 -6.64
C CYS A 58 -5.75 -18.57 -7.07
N GLN A 59 -6.78 -18.41 -6.27
CA GLN A 59 -8.12 -18.67 -6.78
C GLN A 59 -8.38 -17.66 -7.90
N HIS A 60 -8.44 -18.20 -9.10
CA HIS A 60 -8.60 -17.61 -10.41
C HIS A 60 -9.30 -16.24 -10.46
N THR A 61 -8.62 -15.20 -10.97
CA THR A 61 -8.69 -14.87 -12.39
C THR A 61 -9.50 -13.64 -12.72
N VAL A 62 -9.68 -12.71 -11.76
CA VAL A 62 -10.37 -11.45 -12.04
C VAL A 62 -9.47 -10.26 -11.72
N TYR A 63 -8.21 -10.50 -11.35
CA TYR A 63 -7.30 -9.47 -10.89
C TYR A 63 -6.23 -9.22 -11.96
N GLU A 64 -6.06 -7.97 -12.36
CA GLU A 64 -5.06 -7.54 -13.34
C GLU A 64 -3.78 -7.07 -12.67
N GLY A 65 -3.84 -6.80 -11.38
CA GLY A 65 -2.70 -6.33 -10.61
C GLY A 65 -2.50 -7.06 -9.29
N ILE A 66 -1.27 -7.02 -8.84
CA ILE A 66 -0.85 -7.56 -7.54
C ILE A 66 0.23 -6.66 -6.96
N ILE A 67 0.12 -6.39 -5.66
CA ILE A 67 1.12 -5.65 -4.89
C ILE A 67 1.51 -6.47 -3.67
N GLY A 68 2.80 -6.50 -3.38
CA GLY A 68 3.38 -7.15 -2.22
C GLY A 68 4.24 -6.21 -1.41
N PHE A 69 4.32 -6.46 -0.12
CA PHE A 69 5.02 -5.65 0.84
C PHE A 69 5.78 -6.51 1.85
N ASN A 70 7.04 -6.16 2.11
CA ASN A 70 7.81 -6.64 3.25
C ASN A 70 8.01 -5.51 4.24
N ARG A 71 7.55 -5.69 5.46
CA ARG A 71 7.55 -4.68 6.51
C ARG A 71 8.73 -4.83 7.44
N LEU A 72 9.41 -3.70 7.70
CA LEU A 72 10.22 -3.47 8.89
C LEU A 72 9.37 -2.64 9.84
N SER A 73 8.94 -3.23 10.94
CA SER A 73 8.03 -2.60 11.89
C SER A 73 8.79 -1.67 12.83
N ILE A 74 8.61 -0.36 12.65
CA ILE A 74 9.22 0.68 13.48
C ILE A 74 8.14 1.41 14.28
N LEU A 75 7.13 1.91 13.57
CA LEU A 75 5.93 2.50 14.15
C LEU A 75 4.84 1.44 14.22
N ASP A 76 4.17 1.31 15.35
CA ASP A 76 3.09 0.35 15.57
C ASP A 76 3.49 -1.11 15.27
N LEU A 77 3.97 -1.83 16.26
CA LEU A 77 4.40 -3.22 16.11
C LEU A 77 3.22 -4.21 15.99
N SER A 78 1.99 -3.73 16.09
CA SER A 78 0.80 -4.56 15.95
C SER A 78 0.47 -4.86 14.49
N TYR A 79 -0.45 -5.81 14.28
CA TYR A 79 -0.98 -6.13 12.96
C TYR A 79 -1.72 -4.95 12.29
N ASN A 80 -2.14 -3.94 13.05
CA ASN A 80 -2.80 -2.76 12.47
C ASN A 80 -1.90 -1.96 11.52
N GLY A 81 -0.58 -2.14 11.63
CA GLY A 81 0.39 -1.56 10.69
C GLY A 81 0.67 -2.43 9.47
N HIS A 82 -0.06 -3.54 9.26
CA HIS A 82 0.09 -4.41 8.11
C HIS A 82 -0.09 -3.67 6.78
N GLN A 83 0.72 -4.05 5.79
CA GLN A 83 0.66 -3.47 4.44
C GLN A 83 0.68 -4.58 3.37
N PRO A 84 0.07 -4.36 2.21
CA PRO A 84 -0.59 -3.13 1.74
C PRO A 84 -1.85 -2.79 2.53
N MET A 85 -1.96 -1.53 3.00
CA MET A 85 -3.07 -1.06 3.82
C MET A 85 -4.27 -0.70 2.94
N VAL A 86 -5.48 -0.97 3.42
CA VAL A 86 -6.72 -0.75 2.66
C VAL A 86 -7.61 0.23 3.41
N SER A 87 -8.24 1.14 2.68
CA SER A 87 -9.23 2.07 3.21
C SER A 87 -10.43 1.35 3.84
N PRO A 88 -11.15 1.98 4.78
CA PRO A 88 -12.31 1.36 5.43
C PRO A 88 -13.41 0.88 4.47
N ASP A 89 -13.56 1.55 3.33
CA ASP A 89 -14.53 1.19 2.28
C ASP A 89 -14.01 0.16 1.27
N GLY A 90 -12.74 -0.24 1.41
CA GLY A 90 -12.10 -1.24 0.55
C GLY A 90 -11.68 -0.74 -0.84
N LYS A 91 -11.76 0.57 -1.11
CA LYS A 91 -11.57 1.12 -2.47
C LYS A 91 -10.17 1.66 -2.74
N VAL A 92 -9.41 1.96 -1.71
CA VAL A 92 -8.04 2.50 -1.84
C VAL A 92 -7.06 1.58 -1.14
N ILE A 93 -5.95 1.28 -1.82
CA ILE A 93 -4.86 0.47 -1.28
C ILE A 93 -3.60 1.34 -1.26
N VAL A 94 -2.89 1.35 -0.14
CA VAL A 94 -1.64 2.12 0.03
C VAL A 94 -0.51 1.21 0.49
N ALA A 95 0.67 1.40 -0.11
CA ALA A 95 1.93 0.85 0.38
C ALA A 95 2.96 1.98 0.49
N LEU A 96 3.61 2.07 1.65
CA LEU A 96 4.60 3.10 1.98
C LEU A 96 5.92 2.44 2.42
N ASN A 97 6.97 2.63 1.63
CA ASN A 97 8.35 2.39 2.06
C ASN A 97 8.99 3.71 2.40
N GLY A 98 9.07 4.07 3.66
CA GLY A 98 9.63 5.34 4.07
C GLY A 98 9.24 5.75 5.47
N GLU A 99 9.30 7.05 5.69
CA GLU A 99 8.88 7.71 6.91
C GLU A 99 8.41 9.12 6.59
N ILE A 100 7.21 9.45 7.04
CA ILE A 100 6.61 10.79 6.88
C ILE A 100 6.79 11.53 8.19
N TYR A 101 7.74 12.45 8.22
CA TYR A 101 8.18 13.14 9.45
C TYR A 101 7.09 13.97 10.12
N ASN A 102 6.22 14.57 9.31
CA ASN A 102 5.11 15.40 9.77
C ASN A 102 3.75 14.66 9.76
N ALA A 103 3.75 13.33 9.68
CA ALA A 103 2.51 12.56 9.58
C ALA A 103 1.52 12.89 10.71
N PHE A 104 1.99 12.85 11.94
CA PHE A 104 1.12 13.00 13.11
C PHE A 104 0.60 14.42 13.34
N ASP A 105 1.16 15.43 12.67
CA ASP A 105 0.64 16.81 12.70
C ASP A 105 -0.78 16.88 12.11
N PHE A 106 -1.11 15.97 11.20
CA PHE A 106 -2.43 15.90 10.55
C PHE A 106 -3.47 15.10 11.33
N LYS A 107 -3.09 14.40 12.40
CA LYS A 107 -3.98 13.46 13.09
C LYS A 107 -5.28 14.11 13.59
N ASN A 108 -5.16 15.23 14.29
CA ASN A 108 -6.33 15.96 14.81
C ASN A 108 -7.23 16.48 13.69
N GLU A 109 -6.65 17.01 12.62
CA GLU A 109 -7.39 17.48 11.46
C GLU A 109 -8.19 16.37 10.78
N LEU A 110 -7.57 15.19 10.61
CA LEU A 110 -8.21 14.03 9.99
C LEU A 110 -9.28 13.43 10.89
N GLN A 111 -9.09 13.41 12.21
CA GLN A 111 -10.13 13.00 13.17
C GLN A 111 -11.33 13.97 13.14
N ASN A 112 -11.08 15.27 13.10
CA ASN A 112 -12.15 16.28 12.98
C ASN A 112 -12.90 16.17 11.64
N TRP A 113 -12.25 15.68 10.59
CA TRP A 113 -12.88 15.37 9.32
C TRP A 113 -13.74 14.10 9.37
N GLY A 114 -13.60 13.29 10.44
CA GLY A 114 -14.39 12.06 10.66
C GLY A 114 -13.61 10.76 10.43
N TYR A 115 -12.30 10.82 10.19
CA TYR A 115 -11.50 9.61 10.04
C TYR A 115 -11.21 8.95 11.38
N THR A 116 -11.43 7.64 11.48
CA THR A 116 -11.15 6.85 12.68
C THR A 116 -9.90 6.00 12.45
N PHE A 117 -8.82 6.32 13.15
CA PHE A 117 -7.55 5.60 13.07
C PHE A 117 -7.61 4.25 13.81
N LYS A 118 -7.06 3.22 13.18
CA LYS A 118 -6.90 1.88 13.75
C LYS A 118 -5.46 1.58 14.16
N SER A 119 -4.50 2.27 13.55
CA SER A 119 -3.07 2.11 13.81
C SER A 119 -2.42 3.41 14.29
N GLN A 120 -1.16 3.29 14.65
CA GLN A 120 -0.28 4.43 14.95
C GLN A 120 0.82 4.56 13.90
N THR A 121 0.50 4.25 12.64
CA THR A 121 1.46 4.34 11.53
C THR A 121 1.28 5.62 10.72
N ASP A 122 2.36 6.10 10.15
CA ASP A 122 2.35 7.16 9.15
C ASP A 122 1.66 6.72 7.85
N THR A 123 1.69 5.42 7.54
CA THR A 123 0.98 4.84 6.39
C THR A 123 -0.53 5.10 6.46
N GLU A 124 -1.14 4.96 7.65
CA GLU A 124 -2.57 5.24 7.81
C GLU A 124 -2.88 6.74 7.69
N ILE A 125 -1.96 7.60 8.14
CA ILE A 125 -2.07 9.05 7.92
C ILE A 125 -2.02 9.37 6.41
N VAL A 126 -1.10 8.75 5.67
CA VAL A 126 -1.01 8.92 4.20
C VAL A 126 -2.30 8.46 3.52
N LEU A 127 -2.85 7.32 3.92
CA LEU A 127 -4.14 6.83 3.41
C LEU A 127 -5.27 7.84 3.70
N ALA A 128 -5.37 8.33 4.92
CA ALA A 128 -6.40 9.30 5.32
C ALA A 128 -6.24 10.66 4.60
N LEU A 129 -5.00 11.12 4.39
CA LEU A 129 -4.71 12.32 3.61
C LEU A 129 -5.12 12.15 2.14
N TYR A 130 -4.86 10.97 1.55
CA TYR A 130 -5.32 10.67 0.20
C TYR A 130 -6.85 10.72 0.09
N LEU A 131 -7.55 10.09 1.01
CA LEU A 131 -9.02 10.08 1.03
C LEU A 131 -9.62 11.48 1.15
N LYS A 132 -8.96 12.38 1.89
CA LYS A 132 -9.44 13.76 2.09
C LYS A 132 -9.04 14.73 0.99
N TYR A 133 -7.81 14.62 0.49
CA TYR A 133 -7.18 15.66 -0.35
C TYR A 133 -6.79 15.18 -1.74
N GLU A 134 -7.06 13.91 -2.05
CA GLU A 134 -6.62 13.25 -3.28
C GLU A 134 -5.09 13.21 -3.41
N PHE A 135 -4.59 12.74 -4.56
CA PHE A 135 -3.17 12.43 -4.71
C PHE A 135 -2.27 13.67 -4.59
N GLU A 136 -2.55 14.71 -5.36
CA GLU A 136 -1.72 15.92 -5.34
C GLU A 136 -1.83 16.70 -4.02
N GLY A 137 -3.04 16.79 -3.47
CA GLY A 137 -3.28 17.43 -2.19
C GLY A 137 -2.59 16.71 -1.02
N MET A 138 -2.54 15.38 -1.05
CA MET A 138 -1.74 14.58 -0.13
C MET A 138 -0.25 14.89 -0.31
N LEU A 139 0.30 14.76 -1.52
CA LEU A 139 1.73 14.94 -1.78
C LEU A 139 2.26 16.31 -1.35
N ASN A 140 1.48 17.37 -1.58
CA ASN A 140 1.87 18.73 -1.21
C ASN A 140 1.98 18.94 0.30
N ARG A 141 1.43 18.04 1.11
CA ARG A 141 1.48 18.07 2.58
C ARG A 141 2.58 17.22 3.17
N LEU A 142 3.10 16.23 2.41
CA LEU A 142 4.08 15.30 2.95
C LEU A 142 5.48 15.91 3.05
N ASN A 143 6.09 15.74 4.20
CA ASN A 143 7.50 15.96 4.43
C ASN A 143 8.13 14.67 4.96
N GLY A 144 9.05 14.09 4.19
CA GLY A 144 9.62 12.79 4.54
C GLY A 144 10.48 12.19 3.45
N MET A 145 10.93 10.99 3.69
CA MET A 145 11.62 10.14 2.74
C MET A 145 10.72 8.94 2.40
N PHE A 146 10.28 8.81 1.18
CA PHE A 146 9.27 7.81 0.84
C PHE A 146 9.30 7.32 -0.61
N ALA A 147 8.83 6.08 -0.77
CA ALA A 147 8.25 5.57 -2.00
C ALA A 147 6.82 5.09 -1.66
N ILE A 148 5.83 5.61 -2.36
CA ILE A 148 4.41 5.35 -2.10
C ILE A 148 3.76 4.79 -3.36
N VAL A 149 2.95 3.75 -3.16
CA VAL A 149 1.99 3.26 -4.15
C VAL A 149 0.60 3.53 -3.60
N VAL A 150 -0.25 4.16 -4.41
CA VAL A 150 -1.69 4.30 -4.15
C VAL A 150 -2.44 3.65 -5.29
N ILE A 151 -3.32 2.71 -4.98
CA ILE A 151 -4.21 2.07 -5.95
C ILE A 151 -5.63 2.49 -5.61
N ASP A 152 -6.23 3.29 -6.47
CA ASP A 152 -7.61 3.74 -6.35
C ASP A 152 -8.49 2.92 -7.30
N LEU A 153 -9.27 2.02 -6.74
CA LEU A 153 -10.13 1.10 -7.48
C LEU A 153 -11.36 1.80 -8.07
N GLU A 154 -11.82 2.88 -7.44
CA GLU A 154 -12.96 3.66 -7.94
C GLU A 154 -12.55 4.52 -9.14
N ARG A 155 -11.38 5.18 -9.04
CA ARG A 155 -10.80 5.95 -10.14
C ARG A 155 -10.09 5.10 -11.18
N ARG A 156 -9.91 3.81 -10.92
CA ARG A 156 -9.19 2.85 -11.78
C ARG A 156 -7.77 3.32 -12.09
N THR A 157 -7.08 3.83 -11.08
CA THR A 157 -5.78 4.47 -11.25
C THR A 157 -4.77 3.93 -10.26
N VAL A 158 -3.55 3.73 -10.72
CA VAL A 158 -2.40 3.42 -9.88
C VAL A 158 -1.46 4.63 -9.91
N PHE A 159 -1.19 5.19 -8.75
CA PHE A 159 -0.24 6.27 -8.55
C PHE A 159 1.05 5.73 -7.95
N LEU A 160 2.17 6.11 -8.52
CA LEU A 160 3.50 5.81 -8.03
C LEU A 160 4.23 7.12 -7.77
N THR A 161 4.79 7.28 -6.58
CA THR A 161 5.54 8.47 -6.23
C THR A 161 6.70 8.15 -5.30
N ARG A 162 7.68 9.03 -5.28
CA ARG A 162 8.79 9.01 -4.34
C ARG A 162 9.13 10.42 -3.88
N ASP A 163 9.89 10.51 -2.80
CA ASP A 163 10.35 11.79 -2.28
C ASP A 163 11.18 12.59 -3.29
N ARG A 164 11.27 13.90 -3.07
CA ARG A 164 11.90 14.85 -4.00
C ARG A 164 13.36 14.55 -4.31
N PHE A 165 14.06 13.89 -3.39
CA PHE A 165 15.49 13.56 -3.52
C PHE A 165 15.71 12.10 -3.94
N GLY A 166 14.63 11.31 -4.04
CA GLY A 166 14.71 9.91 -4.39
C GLY A 166 15.44 9.07 -3.35
N ILE A 167 15.30 9.38 -2.06
CA ILE A 167 15.98 8.67 -0.96
C ILE A 167 15.49 7.23 -0.87
N LYS A 168 14.21 7.02 -1.11
CA LYS A 168 13.64 5.67 -1.17
C LYS A 168 13.48 5.20 -2.61
N PRO A 169 13.85 3.93 -2.89
CA PRO A 169 13.67 3.35 -4.22
C PRO A 169 12.21 3.00 -4.49
#